data_1ef25411b544b74c9e6cc0c2f528288e
#
_entry.id   1ef25411b544b74c9e6cc0c2f528288e
#
_cell.length_a   1.000
_cell.length_b   1.000
_cell.length_c   1.000
_cell.angle_alpha   90.00
_cell.angle_beta   90.00
_cell.angle_gamma   90.00
#
_symmetry.space_group_name_H-M   'P 1'
#
loop_
_entity.id
_entity.type
_entity.pdbx_description
1 polymer ?
#
loop_
_entity_poly.entity_id
_entity_poly.type
_entity_poly.pdbx_seq_one_letter_code
_entity_poly.pdbx_strand_id
1 'polypeptide(L)'
;VTRSRGIEQNRMSPHVKRWITGIIAAPLLFLIIWYGSEEVFAAFIVLVVLAAFHEYNKLVFGSAHFWEKWIGVVLAFFIPTAVFTGNTRLILAVVALSVLSAFIIFLSQIKDSSFNINHLGKLVLGLMYVPFMVSHFILIRQAENGVLWVFFILVLAFSGDIAAYYVGKTIGKRKLIPVVSPGKTVEGTLGLIAGSTAACVLFKVLFFPVLPLIHALILGFLGSIIGQLGDLCESAMKRASGVKDSGSILLGHGGLLDRLDCLIFIAPFVYYYQIFLVK
;
A
#
# COMPACT_ATOMS: atom_id res chain seq x y z
N VAL A 1 35.50 -6.28 -43.95
CA VAL A 1 34.22 -5.69 -43.53
C VAL A 1 33.38 -6.84 -42.97
N THR A 2 33.51 -7.11 -41.69
CA THR A 2 32.73 -8.13 -40.99
C THR A 2 31.62 -7.40 -40.19
N ARG A 3 30.38 -7.51 -40.69
CA ARG A 3 29.18 -7.07 -40.00
C ARG A 3 28.96 -7.98 -38.77
N SER A 4 29.22 -7.45 -37.57
CA SER A 4 28.74 -8.05 -36.34
C SER A 4 27.19 -7.96 -36.29
N ARG A 5 26.53 -9.09 -36.53
CA ARG A 5 25.10 -9.24 -36.23
C ARG A 5 24.92 -9.12 -34.72
N GLY A 6 24.43 -7.95 -34.26
CA GLY A 6 24.03 -7.77 -32.91
C GLY A 6 22.96 -8.80 -32.55
N ILE A 7 23.18 -9.49 -31.45
CA ILE A 7 22.21 -10.37 -30.82
C ILE A 7 21.07 -9.47 -30.33
N GLU A 8 19.98 -9.39 -31.07
CA GLU A 8 18.71 -8.83 -30.60
C GLU A 8 18.28 -9.65 -29.37
N GLN A 9 18.61 -9.15 -28.19
CA GLN A 9 18.06 -9.68 -26.96
C GLN A 9 16.53 -9.58 -27.06
N ASN A 10 15.90 -10.73 -27.09
CA ASN A 10 14.45 -10.96 -27.14
C ASN A 10 13.82 -10.42 -25.83
N ARG A 11 13.73 -9.08 -25.71
CA ARG A 11 13.09 -8.39 -24.57
C ARG A 11 11.60 -8.47 -24.75
N MET A 12 10.95 -9.32 -23.96
CA MET A 12 9.47 -9.38 -23.89
C MET A 12 8.89 -7.97 -23.83
N SER A 13 7.84 -7.72 -24.64
CA SER A 13 7.19 -6.42 -24.67
C SER A 13 6.63 -6.02 -23.30
N PRO A 14 6.57 -4.72 -22.96
CA PRO A 14 6.03 -4.26 -21.69
C PRO A 14 4.60 -4.76 -21.42
N HIS A 15 3.79 -4.92 -22.45
CA HIS A 15 2.44 -5.45 -22.37
C HIS A 15 2.41 -6.92 -21.96
N VAL A 16 3.27 -7.77 -22.56
CA VAL A 16 3.36 -9.20 -22.21
C VAL A 16 3.79 -9.37 -20.74
N LYS A 17 4.76 -8.59 -20.26
CA LYS A 17 5.18 -8.62 -18.86
C LYS A 17 4.02 -8.29 -17.90
N ARG A 18 3.21 -7.29 -18.24
CA ARG A 18 2.00 -6.93 -17.45
C ARG A 18 1.00 -8.07 -17.40
N TRP A 19 0.67 -8.66 -18.54
CA TRP A 19 -0.27 -9.78 -18.59
C TRP A 19 0.22 -10.96 -17.75
N ILE A 20 1.50 -11.35 -17.88
CA ILE A 20 2.07 -12.46 -17.11
C ILE A 20 1.97 -12.18 -15.59
N THR A 21 2.39 -10.99 -15.14
CA THR A 21 2.34 -10.64 -13.71
C THR A 21 0.90 -10.65 -13.20
N GLY A 22 -0.05 -10.07 -13.93
CA GLY A 22 -1.46 -10.04 -13.51
C GLY A 22 -2.10 -11.43 -13.47
N ILE A 23 -1.87 -12.28 -14.49
CA ILE A 23 -2.41 -13.65 -14.56
C ILE A 23 -1.86 -14.54 -13.45
N ILE A 24 -0.63 -14.31 -13.00
CA ILE A 24 -0.02 -15.11 -11.91
C ILE A 24 -0.37 -14.52 -10.54
N ALA A 25 -0.22 -13.20 -10.37
CA ALA A 25 -0.36 -12.57 -9.07
C ALA A 25 -1.80 -12.56 -8.55
N ALA A 26 -2.79 -12.31 -9.43
CA ALA A 26 -4.17 -12.22 -8.99
C ALA A 26 -4.74 -13.58 -8.50
N PRO A 27 -4.57 -14.74 -9.22
CA PRO A 27 -4.97 -16.03 -8.68
C PRO A 27 -4.20 -16.42 -7.42
N LEU A 28 -2.90 -16.14 -7.36
CA LEU A 28 -2.10 -16.43 -6.16
C LEU A 28 -2.60 -15.65 -4.96
N LEU A 29 -2.86 -14.35 -5.12
CA LEU A 29 -3.43 -13.50 -4.07
C LEU A 29 -4.80 -14.03 -3.63
N PHE A 30 -5.67 -14.39 -4.59
CA PHE A 30 -6.97 -14.99 -4.30
C PHE A 30 -6.84 -16.27 -3.47
N LEU A 31 -5.94 -17.19 -3.86
CA LEU A 31 -5.71 -18.45 -3.15
C LEU A 31 -5.18 -18.21 -1.72
N ILE A 32 -4.25 -17.27 -1.55
CA ILE A 32 -3.71 -16.92 -0.22
C ILE A 32 -4.80 -16.32 0.68
N ILE A 33 -5.66 -15.45 0.16
CA ILE A 33 -6.72 -14.84 0.94
C ILE A 33 -7.81 -15.85 1.29
N TRP A 34 -8.24 -16.68 0.31
CA TRP A 34 -9.40 -17.56 0.46
C TRP A 34 -9.07 -18.85 1.20
N TYR A 35 -7.95 -19.49 0.85
CA TYR A 35 -7.56 -20.80 1.36
C TYR A 35 -6.41 -20.76 2.36
N GLY A 36 -5.64 -19.68 2.41
CA GLY A 36 -4.53 -19.54 3.33
C GLY A 36 -4.99 -19.47 4.78
N SER A 37 -4.29 -20.17 5.68
CA SER A 37 -4.47 -19.97 7.11
C SER A 37 -4.07 -18.55 7.52
N GLU A 38 -4.39 -18.13 8.75
CA GLU A 38 -4.02 -16.82 9.27
C GLU A 38 -2.49 -16.63 9.28
N GLU A 39 -1.74 -17.68 9.58
CA GLU A 39 -0.27 -17.68 9.57
C GLU A 39 0.28 -17.50 8.16
N VAL A 40 -0.28 -18.19 7.15
CA VAL A 40 0.12 -18.07 5.74
C VAL A 40 -0.17 -16.67 5.24
N PHE A 41 -1.33 -16.11 5.56
CA PHE A 41 -1.68 -14.74 5.20
C PHE A 41 -0.77 -13.72 5.90
N ALA A 42 -0.49 -13.90 7.21
CA ALA A 42 0.41 -13.03 7.95
C ALA A 42 1.85 -13.09 7.39
N ALA A 43 2.36 -14.28 7.08
CA ALA A 43 3.67 -14.43 6.43
C ALA A 43 3.71 -13.73 5.06
N PHE A 44 2.64 -13.83 4.27
CA PHE A 44 2.51 -13.10 3.02
C PHE A 44 2.54 -11.58 3.24
N ILE A 45 1.80 -11.05 4.23
CA ILE A 45 1.82 -9.62 4.56
C ILE A 45 3.22 -9.17 5.03
N VAL A 46 3.94 -9.99 5.82
CA VAL A 46 5.33 -9.70 6.19
C VAL A 46 6.21 -9.54 4.95
N LEU A 47 6.11 -10.44 3.97
CA LEU A 47 6.88 -10.36 2.72
C LEU A 47 6.51 -9.10 1.92
N VAL A 48 5.23 -8.77 1.82
CA VAL A 48 4.74 -7.56 1.17
C VAL A 48 5.29 -6.31 1.87
N VAL A 49 5.24 -6.27 3.20
CA VAL A 49 5.80 -5.18 4.01
C VAL A 49 7.28 -4.99 3.77
N LEU A 50 8.07 -6.07 3.82
CA LEU A 50 9.51 -6.00 3.62
C LEU A 50 9.88 -5.50 2.22
N ALA A 51 9.18 -5.99 1.19
CA ALA A 51 9.39 -5.57 -0.19
C ALA A 51 8.99 -4.09 -0.41
N ALA A 52 7.81 -3.68 0.08
CA ALA A 52 7.35 -2.30 -0.02
C ALA A 52 8.23 -1.33 0.80
N PHE A 53 8.68 -1.74 1.99
CA PHE A 53 9.59 -0.95 2.82
C PHE A 53 10.98 -0.82 2.20
N HIS A 54 11.46 -1.85 1.51
CA HIS A 54 12.68 -1.75 0.71
C HIS A 54 12.55 -0.69 -0.40
N GLU A 55 11.43 -0.66 -1.13
CA GLU A 55 11.16 0.38 -2.14
C GLU A 55 11.06 1.76 -1.50
N TYR A 56 10.35 1.90 -0.38
CA TYR A 56 10.29 3.13 0.39
C TYR A 56 11.69 3.65 0.76
N ASN A 57 12.54 2.78 1.33
CA ASN A 57 13.91 3.13 1.69
C ASN A 57 14.74 3.60 0.49
N LYS A 58 14.58 2.95 -0.67
CA LYS A 58 15.23 3.34 -1.91
C LYS A 58 14.75 4.71 -2.39
N LEU A 59 13.45 4.96 -2.27
CA LEU A 59 12.79 6.19 -2.65
C LEU A 59 13.31 7.38 -1.83
N VAL A 60 13.34 7.26 -0.49
CA VAL A 60 13.61 8.38 0.41
C VAL A 60 15.07 8.58 0.78
N PHE A 61 15.89 7.51 0.76
CA PHE A 61 17.31 7.54 1.13
C PHE A 61 18.25 7.38 -0.07
N GLY A 62 17.74 7.01 -1.24
CA GLY A 62 18.58 6.75 -2.43
C GLY A 62 19.62 5.66 -2.21
N SER A 63 20.90 5.87 -2.60
CA SER A 63 22.00 4.94 -2.40
C SER A 63 22.71 5.07 -1.05
N ALA A 64 22.51 6.18 -0.34
CA ALA A 64 23.13 6.46 0.95
C ALA A 64 22.41 5.76 2.13
N HIS A 65 22.91 5.99 3.34
CA HIS A 65 22.23 5.62 4.59
C HIS A 65 22.05 4.10 4.78
N PHE A 66 23.15 3.37 4.72
CA PHE A 66 23.15 1.90 4.84
C PHE A 66 22.55 1.40 6.15
N TRP A 67 22.90 1.99 7.30
CA TRP A 67 22.45 1.56 8.61
C TRP A 67 20.96 1.81 8.83
N GLU A 68 20.45 2.99 8.42
CA GLU A 68 19.01 3.31 8.51
C GLU A 68 18.17 2.31 7.72
N LYS A 69 18.64 1.94 6.52
CA LYS A 69 17.94 0.97 5.67
C LYS A 69 17.89 -0.40 6.30
N TRP A 70 19.04 -0.92 6.77
CA TRP A 70 19.12 -2.28 7.32
C TRP A 70 18.35 -2.40 8.64
N ILE A 71 18.56 -1.49 9.58
CA ILE A 71 17.85 -1.51 10.85
C ILE A 71 16.35 -1.25 10.62
N GLY A 72 16.02 -0.35 9.70
CA GLY A 72 14.65 -0.12 9.29
C GLY A 72 13.98 -1.38 8.74
N VAL A 73 14.66 -2.20 7.94
CA VAL A 73 14.13 -3.49 7.44
C VAL A 73 13.92 -4.48 8.58
N VAL A 74 14.85 -4.55 9.54
CA VAL A 74 14.70 -5.41 10.74
C VAL A 74 13.47 -4.98 11.56
N LEU A 75 13.32 -3.68 11.81
CA LEU A 75 12.16 -3.15 12.52
C LEU A 75 10.86 -3.36 11.74
N ALA A 76 10.90 -3.21 10.41
CA ALA A 76 9.76 -3.48 9.52
C ALA A 76 9.32 -4.95 9.56
N PHE A 77 10.20 -5.90 9.90
CA PHE A 77 9.84 -7.29 10.13
C PHE A 77 9.12 -7.48 11.47
N PHE A 78 9.61 -6.83 12.55
CA PHE A 78 9.06 -7.04 13.88
C PHE A 78 7.67 -6.43 14.07
N ILE A 79 7.31 -5.34 13.37
CA ILE A 79 5.99 -4.71 13.52
C ILE A 79 4.84 -5.65 13.10
N PRO A 80 4.79 -6.21 11.86
CA PRO A 80 3.71 -7.12 11.48
C PRO A 80 3.74 -8.44 12.27
N THR A 81 4.90 -8.93 12.68
CA THR A 81 5.00 -10.14 13.51
C THR A 81 4.43 -9.90 14.91
N ALA A 82 4.66 -8.73 15.51
CA ALA A 82 4.02 -8.35 16.78
C ALA A 82 2.51 -8.20 16.61
N VAL A 83 2.06 -7.58 15.53
CA VAL A 83 0.63 -7.41 15.20
C VAL A 83 -0.07 -8.78 15.07
N PHE A 84 0.58 -9.76 14.45
CA PHE A 84 0.02 -11.12 14.31
C PHE A 84 -0.29 -11.79 15.65
N THR A 85 0.45 -11.47 16.72
CA THR A 85 0.18 -12.06 18.06
C THR A 85 -1.13 -11.58 18.67
N GLY A 86 -1.74 -10.51 18.19
CA GLY A 86 -2.91 -9.86 18.79
C GLY A 86 -2.65 -9.22 20.17
N ASN A 87 -1.42 -9.28 20.68
CA ASN A 87 -1.07 -8.74 21.98
C ASN A 87 -0.79 -7.24 21.91
N THR A 88 -1.76 -6.42 22.31
CA THR A 88 -1.65 -4.96 22.28
C THR A 88 -0.40 -4.43 23.00
N ARG A 89 -0.01 -5.03 24.13
CA ARG A 89 1.18 -4.60 24.89
C ARG A 89 2.46 -4.85 24.08
N LEU A 90 2.55 -6.00 23.41
CA LEU A 90 3.68 -6.33 22.53
C LEU A 90 3.73 -5.38 21.33
N ILE A 91 2.60 -5.11 20.70
CA ILE A 91 2.49 -4.18 19.56
C ILE A 91 3.00 -2.79 19.99
N LEU A 92 2.50 -2.25 21.10
CA LEU A 92 2.92 -0.95 21.62
C LEU A 92 4.41 -0.93 21.97
N ALA A 93 4.94 -2.00 22.59
CA ALA A 93 6.35 -2.12 22.92
C ALA A 93 7.23 -2.12 21.64
N VAL A 94 6.87 -2.90 20.61
CA VAL A 94 7.63 -2.96 19.35
C VAL A 94 7.58 -1.62 18.63
N VAL A 95 6.44 -0.95 18.58
CA VAL A 95 6.32 0.39 17.97
C VAL A 95 7.18 1.41 18.74
N ALA A 96 7.10 1.44 20.07
CA ALA A 96 7.91 2.33 20.89
C ALA A 96 9.42 2.07 20.72
N LEU A 97 9.83 0.79 20.75
CA LEU A 97 11.23 0.40 20.53
C LEU A 97 11.70 0.74 19.12
N SER A 98 10.83 0.67 18.11
CA SER A 98 11.14 1.07 16.74
C SER A 98 11.44 2.57 16.65
N VAL A 99 10.64 3.39 17.29
CA VAL A 99 10.88 4.84 17.37
C VAL A 99 12.16 5.14 18.15
N LEU A 100 12.36 4.50 19.32
CA LEU A 100 13.57 4.67 20.12
C LEU A 100 14.82 4.27 19.33
N SER A 101 14.77 3.15 18.64
CA SER A 101 15.88 2.70 17.76
C SER A 101 16.20 3.70 16.66
N ALA A 102 15.17 4.33 16.06
CA ALA A 102 15.37 5.39 15.07
C ALA A 102 16.12 6.60 15.66
N PHE A 103 15.80 7.00 16.90
CA PHE A 103 16.54 8.06 17.61
C PHE A 103 17.99 7.65 17.92
N ILE A 104 18.22 6.42 18.37
CA ILE A 104 19.58 5.92 18.65
C ILE A 104 20.43 5.93 17.38
N ILE A 105 19.87 5.46 16.24
CA ILE A 105 20.55 5.50 14.95
C ILE A 105 20.87 6.95 14.57
N PHE A 106 19.91 7.84 14.68
CA PHE A 106 20.09 9.25 14.37
C PHE A 106 21.23 9.84 15.20
N LEU A 107 21.23 9.63 16.52
CA LEU A 107 22.29 10.09 17.42
C LEU A 107 23.67 9.51 17.08
N SER A 108 23.76 8.23 16.73
CA SER A 108 25.01 7.57 16.38
C SER A 108 25.67 8.11 15.10
N GLN A 109 24.93 8.80 14.28
CA GLN A 109 25.40 9.36 13.01
C GLN A 109 25.78 10.83 13.07
N ILE A 110 25.57 11.48 14.20
CA ILE A 110 26.01 12.87 14.44
C ILE A 110 27.53 12.86 14.59
N LYS A 111 28.22 13.36 13.56
CA LYS A 111 29.70 13.49 13.56
C LYS A 111 30.16 14.93 13.73
N ASP A 112 29.34 15.87 13.32
CA ASP A 112 29.62 17.32 13.37
C ASP A 112 28.30 18.10 13.55
N SER A 113 28.36 19.41 13.53
CA SER A 113 27.19 20.30 13.69
C SER A 113 26.25 20.33 12.49
N SER A 114 26.53 19.58 11.42
CA SER A 114 25.74 19.55 10.18
C SER A 114 24.71 18.40 10.12
N PHE A 115 24.21 17.92 11.27
CA PHE A 115 23.21 16.86 11.31
C PHE A 115 21.87 17.31 10.74
N ASN A 116 21.17 16.36 10.07
CA ASN A 116 19.90 16.63 9.42
C ASN A 116 18.77 15.75 10.01
N ILE A 117 17.89 16.37 10.79
CA ILE A 117 16.76 15.70 11.45
C ILE A 117 15.78 15.04 10.44
N ASN A 118 15.82 15.44 9.17
CA ASN A 118 14.95 14.85 8.15
C ASN A 118 15.18 13.35 7.97
N HIS A 119 16.37 12.82 8.27
CA HIS A 119 16.65 11.41 8.19
C HIS A 119 15.89 10.62 9.26
N LEU A 120 15.84 11.15 10.48
CA LEU A 120 15.00 10.59 11.55
C LEU A 120 13.52 10.60 11.14
N GLY A 121 13.03 11.75 10.64
CA GLY A 121 11.65 11.87 10.16
C GLY A 121 11.31 10.87 9.06
N LYS A 122 12.21 10.68 8.08
CA LYS A 122 12.04 9.69 6.99
C LYS A 122 11.95 8.25 7.52
N LEU A 123 12.80 7.87 8.49
CA LEU A 123 12.80 6.52 9.04
C LEU A 123 11.53 6.26 9.87
N VAL A 124 11.17 7.17 10.77
CA VAL A 124 9.96 7.05 11.60
C VAL A 124 8.71 7.05 10.74
N LEU A 125 8.60 7.97 9.78
CA LEU A 125 7.50 8.00 8.83
C LEU A 125 7.39 6.69 8.06
N GLY A 126 8.50 6.16 7.56
CA GLY A 126 8.52 4.90 6.82
C GLY A 126 8.04 3.71 7.64
N LEU A 127 8.47 3.61 8.90
CA LEU A 127 8.04 2.54 9.82
C LEU A 127 6.55 2.62 10.16
N MET A 128 6.00 3.83 10.29
CA MET A 128 4.57 4.02 10.52
C MET A 128 3.76 3.82 9.23
N TYR A 129 4.22 4.36 8.12
CA TYR A 129 3.51 4.35 6.84
C TYR A 129 3.40 2.93 6.24
N VAL A 130 4.51 2.20 6.12
CA VAL A 130 4.47 0.88 5.46
C VAL A 130 4.21 -0.25 6.47
N PRO A 131 5.14 -0.62 7.39
CA PRO A 131 4.91 -1.80 8.22
C PRO A 131 3.71 -1.67 9.14
N PHE A 132 3.53 -0.54 9.82
CA PHE A 132 2.44 -0.40 10.77
C PHE A 132 1.07 -0.36 10.08
N MET A 133 0.88 0.50 9.06
CA MET A 133 -0.42 0.61 8.38
C MET A 133 -0.78 -0.66 7.61
N VAL A 134 0.16 -1.28 6.87
CA VAL A 134 -0.11 -2.52 6.12
C VAL A 134 -0.42 -3.69 7.06
N SER A 135 0.17 -3.71 8.27
CA SER A 135 -0.12 -4.77 9.26
C SER A 135 -1.58 -4.86 9.67
N HIS A 136 -2.38 -3.80 9.47
CA HIS A 136 -3.82 -3.87 9.74
C HIS A 136 -4.55 -4.91 8.89
N PHE A 137 -4.01 -5.31 7.73
CA PHE A 137 -4.54 -6.46 6.99
C PHE A 137 -4.49 -7.76 7.79
N ILE A 138 -3.47 -7.95 8.64
CA ILE A 138 -3.37 -9.13 9.53
C ILE A 138 -4.52 -9.10 10.54
N LEU A 139 -4.74 -7.95 11.19
CA LEU A 139 -5.82 -7.79 12.17
C LEU A 139 -7.20 -7.97 11.53
N ILE A 140 -7.40 -7.42 10.32
CA ILE A 140 -8.63 -7.60 9.56
C ILE A 140 -8.85 -9.09 9.22
N ARG A 141 -7.81 -9.81 8.82
CA ARG A 141 -7.90 -11.23 8.47
C ARG A 141 -8.23 -12.10 9.68
N GLN A 142 -7.77 -11.75 10.88
CA GLN A 142 -8.06 -12.42 12.16
C GLN A 142 -9.43 -12.08 12.73
N ALA A 143 -10.09 -11.04 12.23
CA ALA A 143 -11.42 -10.67 12.68
C ALA A 143 -12.49 -11.61 12.14
N GLU A 144 -13.69 -11.56 12.72
CA GLU A 144 -14.85 -12.28 12.20
C GLU A 144 -15.11 -11.92 10.74
N ASN A 145 -15.33 -12.92 9.90
CA ASN A 145 -15.47 -12.77 8.45
C ASN A 145 -14.24 -12.10 7.77
N GLY A 146 -13.04 -12.25 8.34
CA GLY A 146 -11.83 -11.55 7.90
C GLY A 146 -11.50 -11.73 6.42
N VAL A 147 -11.75 -12.92 5.85
CA VAL A 147 -11.60 -13.17 4.40
C VAL A 147 -12.48 -12.22 3.59
N LEU A 148 -13.74 -12.08 3.96
CA LEU A 148 -14.69 -11.21 3.26
C LEU A 148 -14.32 -9.73 3.41
N TRP A 149 -13.80 -9.34 4.57
CA TRP A 149 -13.32 -7.99 4.80
C TRP A 149 -12.11 -7.64 3.93
N VAL A 150 -11.15 -8.56 3.78
CA VAL A 150 -10.00 -8.35 2.89
C VAL A 150 -10.47 -8.18 1.43
N PHE A 151 -11.38 -9.04 0.95
CA PHE A 151 -11.95 -8.88 -0.39
C PHE A 151 -12.75 -7.59 -0.54
N PHE A 152 -13.51 -7.17 0.48
CA PHE A 152 -14.25 -5.91 0.48
C PHE A 152 -13.32 -4.72 0.26
N ILE A 153 -12.16 -4.68 0.95
CA ILE A 153 -11.14 -3.65 0.76
C ILE A 153 -10.58 -3.65 -0.66
N LEU A 154 -10.29 -4.83 -1.22
CA LEU A 154 -9.78 -4.94 -2.59
C LEU A 154 -10.82 -4.47 -3.61
N VAL A 155 -12.09 -4.84 -3.42
CA VAL A 155 -13.19 -4.37 -4.28
C VAL A 155 -13.34 -2.86 -4.18
N LEU A 156 -13.31 -2.30 -2.96
CA LEU A 156 -13.38 -0.85 -2.72
C LEU A 156 -12.27 -0.10 -3.49
N ALA A 157 -11.03 -0.55 -3.36
CA ALA A 157 -9.88 0.09 -3.96
C ALA A 157 -9.90 -0.02 -5.50
N PHE A 158 -9.96 -1.24 -6.03
CA PHE A 158 -9.80 -1.46 -7.47
C PHE A 158 -10.97 -0.97 -8.30
N SER A 159 -12.21 -1.11 -7.80
CA SER A 159 -13.39 -0.60 -8.52
C SER A 159 -13.39 0.92 -8.63
N GLY A 160 -12.93 1.61 -7.59
CA GLY A 160 -12.75 3.04 -7.58
C GLY A 160 -11.77 3.52 -8.65
N ASP A 161 -10.60 2.89 -8.73
CA ASP A 161 -9.57 3.24 -9.72
C ASP A 161 -10.07 3.03 -11.15
N ILE A 162 -10.78 1.93 -11.41
CA ILE A 162 -11.40 1.65 -12.70
C ILE A 162 -12.40 2.76 -13.04
N ALA A 163 -13.31 3.09 -12.14
CA ALA A 163 -14.32 4.11 -12.34
C ALA A 163 -13.69 5.51 -12.53
N ALA A 164 -12.68 5.85 -11.70
CA ALA A 164 -11.93 7.10 -11.83
C ALA A 164 -11.27 7.25 -13.20
N TYR A 165 -10.67 6.17 -13.71
CA TYR A 165 -10.02 6.17 -15.01
C TYR A 165 -11.03 6.44 -16.14
N TYR A 166 -12.15 5.70 -16.18
CA TYR A 166 -13.14 5.88 -17.25
C TYR A 166 -13.84 7.24 -17.16
N VAL A 167 -14.31 7.66 -15.98
CA VAL A 167 -14.96 8.96 -15.79
C VAL A 167 -13.99 10.10 -16.08
N GLY A 168 -12.75 10.04 -15.53
CA GLY A 168 -11.74 11.06 -15.75
C GLY A 168 -11.32 11.18 -17.21
N LYS A 169 -11.28 10.06 -17.97
CA LYS A 169 -10.95 10.04 -19.38
C LYS A 169 -12.08 10.60 -20.26
N THR A 170 -13.34 10.35 -19.91
CA THR A 170 -14.50 10.72 -20.77
C THR A 170 -14.99 12.14 -20.51
N ILE A 171 -15.11 12.53 -19.23
CA ILE A 171 -15.70 13.82 -18.84
C ILE A 171 -14.78 14.69 -17.96
N GLY A 172 -13.56 14.22 -17.64
CA GLY A 172 -12.63 14.94 -16.79
C GLY A 172 -12.13 16.26 -17.42
N LYS A 173 -12.38 17.36 -16.75
CA LYS A 173 -11.99 18.71 -17.17
C LYS A 173 -11.09 19.41 -16.17
N ARG A 174 -11.45 19.33 -14.88
CA ARG A 174 -10.74 20.02 -13.79
C ARG A 174 -9.69 19.12 -13.18
N LYS A 175 -8.43 19.58 -13.17
CA LYS A 175 -7.35 18.85 -12.51
C LYS A 175 -7.50 18.89 -10.99
N LEU A 176 -7.22 17.77 -10.30
CA LEU A 176 -7.35 17.66 -8.85
C LEU A 176 -6.15 18.33 -8.16
N ILE A 177 -4.96 17.77 -8.35
CA ILE A 177 -3.68 18.32 -7.82
C ILE A 177 -2.61 18.15 -8.90
N PRO A 178 -2.49 19.10 -9.85
CA PRO A 178 -1.62 18.95 -11.02
C PRO A 178 -0.13 18.72 -10.68
N VAL A 179 0.35 19.36 -9.61
CA VAL A 179 1.75 19.26 -9.18
C VAL A 179 2.12 17.86 -8.71
N VAL A 180 1.20 17.16 -8.08
CA VAL A 180 1.39 15.81 -7.53
C VAL A 180 1.05 14.75 -8.58
N SER A 181 -0.16 14.83 -9.12
CA SER A 181 -0.69 13.85 -10.09
C SER A 181 -1.42 14.56 -11.24
N PRO A 182 -0.74 14.88 -12.34
CA PRO A 182 -1.32 15.64 -13.46
C PRO A 182 -2.42 14.87 -14.20
N GLY A 183 -2.52 13.54 -14.02
CA GLY A 183 -3.56 12.70 -14.62
C GLY A 183 -4.91 12.76 -13.91
N LYS A 184 -4.93 13.03 -12.60
CA LYS A 184 -6.17 13.00 -11.80
C LYS A 184 -7.05 14.23 -12.03
N THR A 185 -8.37 13.98 -12.09
CA THR A 185 -9.39 15.01 -12.28
C THR A 185 -10.43 14.97 -11.17
N VAL A 186 -11.09 16.09 -10.90
CA VAL A 186 -12.18 16.20 -9.92
C VAL A 186 -13.35 15.29 -10.31
N GLU A 187 -13.71 15.28 -11.60
CA GLU A 187 -14.77 14.41 -12.13
C GLU A 187 -14.37 12.92 -11.98
N GLY A 188 -13.09 12.58 -12.22
CA GLY A 188 -12.57 11.25 -11.98
C GLY A 188 -12.68 10.83 -10.50
N THR A 189 -12.40 11.76 -9.56
CA THR A 189 -12.57 11.50 -8.12
C THR A 189 -14.04 11.26 -7.75
N LEU A 190 -14.99 11.99 -8.35
CA LEU A 190 -16.42 11.71 -8.16
C LEU A 190 -16.79 10.33 -8.71
N GLY A 191 -16.23 9.95 -9.87
CA GLY A 191 -16.36 8.62 -10.44
C GLY A 191 -15.79 7.53 -9.51
N LEU A 192 -14.60 7.78 -8.90
CA LEU A 192 -14.01 6.90 -7.90
C LEU A 192 -14.97 6.64 -6.74
N ILE A 193 -15.50 7.70 -6.13
CA ILE A 193 -16.41 7.61 -4.97
C ILE A 193 -17.68 6.83 -5.35
N ALA A 194 -18.32 7.18 -6.46
CA ALA A 194 -19.52 6.52 -6.91
C ALA A 194 -19.28 5.04 -7.25
N GLY A 195 -18.20 4.75 -7.98
CA GLY A 195 -17.85 3.39 -8.40
C GLY A 195 -17.48 2.50 -7.21
N SER A 196 -16.64 2.98 -6.29
CA SER A 196 -16.31 2.24 -5.06
C SER A 196 -17.56 1.97 -4.23
N THR A 197 -18.41 2.98 -4.01
CA THR A 197 -19.62 2.82 -3.21
C THR A 197 -20.56 1.80 -3.83
N ALA A 198 -20.81 1.90 -5.15
CA ALA A 198 -21.67 0.95 -5.86
C ALA A 198 -21.11 -0.48 -5.81
N ALA A 199 -19.80 -0.65 -6.00
CA ALA A 199 -19.13 -1.95 -5.94
C ALA A 199 -19.15 -2.56 -4.52
N CYS A 200 -18.97 -1.74 -3.48
CA CYS A 200 -19.08 -2.18 -2.09
C CYS A 200 -20.51 -2.65 -1.76
N VAL A 201 -21.53 -1.92 -2.22
CA VAL A 201 -22.94 -2.33 -2.07
C VAL A 201 -23.20 -3.63 -2.83
N LEU A 202 -22.73 -3.76 -4.06
CA LEU A 202 -22.87 -4.98 -4.85
C LEU A 202 -22.18 -6.17 -4.18
N PHE A 203 -20.94 -5.99 -3.71
CA PHE A 203 -20.21 -7.01 -2.99
C PHE A 203 -20.94 -7.43 -1.70
N LYS A 204 -21.45 -6.47 -0.95
CA LYS A 204 -22.28 -6.74 0.24
C LYS A 204 -23.49 -7.61 -0.10
N VAL A 205 -24.22 -7.29 -1.18
CA VAL A 205 -25.43 -8.02 -1.56
C VAL A 205 -25.11 -9.45 -2.01
N LEU A 206 -24.03 -9.62 -2.77
CA LEU A 206 -23.69 -10.94 -3.37
C LEU A 206 -22.90 -11.85 -2.44
N PHE A 207 -21.96 -11.31 -1.68
CA PHE A 207 -20.96 -12.11 -0.96
C PHE A 207 -20.93 -11.86 0.54
N PHE A 208 -21.40 -10.70 1.01
CA PHE A 208 -21.29 -10.32 2.42
C PHE A 208 -22.64 -9.87 3.01
N PRO A 209 -23.68 -10.74 2.98
CA PRO A 209 -25.05 -10.37 3.39
C PRO A 209 -25.16 -9.96 4.87
N VAL A 210 -24.25 -10.46 5.73
CA VAL A 210 -24.24 -10.16 7.17
C VAL A 210 -23.91 -8.67 7.41
N LEU A 211 -23.11 -8.02 6.55
CA LEU A 211 -22.79 -6.59 6.70
C LEU A 211 -24.03 -5.74 6.43
N PRO A 212 -24.50 -4.88 7.38
CA PRO A 212 -25.61 -3.97 7.12
C PRO A 212 -25.34 -3.01 5.95
N LEU A 213 -26.36 -2.70 5.16
CA LEU A 213 -26.23 -1.84 3.96
C LEU A 213 -25.62 -0.48 4.27
N ILE A 214 -26.00 0.10 5.42
CA ILE A 214 -25.49 1.43 5.81
C ILE A 214 -23.97 1.43 5.96
N HIS A 215 -23.36 0.35 6.49
CA HIS A 215 -21.92 0.25 6.62
C HIS A 215 -21.23 0.07 5.26
N ALA A 216 -21.82 -0.68 4.33
CA ALA A 216 -21.28 -0.78 2.97
C ALA A 216 -21.29 0.59 2.25
N LEU A 217 -22.34 1.39 2.44
CA LEU A 217 -22.43 2.74 1.89
C LEU A 217 -21.38 3.68 2.49
N ILE A 218 -21.29 3.73 3.83
CA ILE A 218 -20.33 4.60 4.53
C ILE A 218 -18.89 4.20 4.19
N LEU A 219 -18.56 2.91 4.26
CA LEU A 219 -17.23 2.41 3.94
C LEU A 219 -16.86 2.64 2.47
N GLY A 220 -17.79 2.42 1.53
CA GLY A 220 -17.58 2.70 0.12
C GLY A 220 -17.30 4.19 -0.12
N PHE A 221 -18.09 5.07 0.49
CA PHE A 221 -17.97 6.52 0.35
C PHE A 221 -16.70 7.05 1.04
N LEU A 222 -16.55 6.85 2.36
CA LEU A 222 -15.40 7.38 3.10
C LEU A 222 -14.11 6.65 2.77
N GLY A 223 -14.16 5.32 2.60
CA GLY A 223 -12.99 4.52 2.26
C GLY A 223 -12.39 4.89 0.91
N SER A 224 -13.23 5.24 -0.09
CA SER A 224 -12.74 5.72 -1.38
C SER A 224 -12.01 7.06 -1.26
N ILE A 225 -12.51 8.00 -0.46
CA ILE A 225 -11.86 9.29 -0.19
C ILE A 225 -10.50 9.05 0.51
N ILE A 226 -10.47 8.19 1.51
CA ILE A 226 -9.25 7.84 2.26
C ILE A 226 -8.24 7.14 1.36
N GLY A 227 -8.67 6.22 0.50
CA GLY A 227 -7.80 5.59 -0.49
C GLY A 227 -7.21 6.59 -1.49
N GLN A 228 -8.03 7.53 -1.98
CA GLN A 228 -7.58 8.63 -2.84
C GLN A 228 -6.52 9.50 -2.17
N LEU A 229 -6.66 9.78 -0.85
CA LEU A 229 -5.65 10.51 -0.09
C LEU A 229 -4.35 9.71 0.02
N GLY A 230 -4.42 8.39 0.23
CA GLY A 230 -3.25 7.51 0.28
C GLY A 230 -2.44 7.57 -1.02
N ASP A 231 -3.09 7.37 -2.17
CA ASP A 231 -2.47 7.47 -3.48
C ASP A 231 -1.87 8.88 -3.75
N LEU A 232 -2.54 9.95 -3.35
CA LEU A 232 -2.00 11.31 -3.45
C LEU A 232 -0.77 11.52 -2.55
N CYS A 233 -0.77 10.97 -1.34
CA CYS A 233 0.37 11.04 -0.43
C CYS A 233 1.59 10.29 -1.00
N GLU A 234 1.39 9.07 -1.52
CA GLU A 234 2.44 8.28 -2.17
C GLU A 234 2.97 9.01 -3.42
N SER A 235 2.08 9.53 -4.27
CA SER A 235 2.44 10.34 -5.42
C SER A 235 3.26 11.57 -5.02
N ALA A 236 2.91 12.27 -3.93
CA ALA A 236 3.67 13.42 -3.43
C ALA A 236 5.08 13.01 -2.97
N MET A 237 5.23 11.89 -2.26
CA MET A 237 6.54 11.35 -1.86
C MET A 237 7.42 11.04 -3.08
N LYS A 238 6.86 10.44 -4.14
CA LYS A 238 7.59 10.20 -5.40
C LYS A 238 8.07 11.51 -6.04
N ARG A 239 7.22 12.54 -6.11
CA ARG A 239 7.62 13.85 -6.65
C ARG A 239 8.69 14.53 -5.82
N ALA A 240 8.58 14.48 -4.48
CA ALA A 240 9.59 15.00 -3.57
C ALA A 240 10.95 14.29 -3.73
N SER A 241 10.96 13.04 -4.15
CA SER A 241 12.15 12.24 -4.45
C SER A 241 12.62 12.33 -5.91
N GLY A 242 11.96 13.14 -6.74
CA GLY A 242 12.33 13.35 -8.16
C GLY A 242 12.05 12.17 -9.08
N VAL A 243 11.20 11.20 -8.67
CA VAL A 243 10.88 10.01 -9.44
C VAL A 243 9.39 9.91 -9.77
N LYS A 244 9.04 8.98 -10.65
CA LYS A 244 7.65 8.70 -11.04
C LYS A 244 7.12 7.41 -10.41
N ASP A 245 7.93 6.38 -10.36
CA ASP A 245 7.57 5.06 -9.85
C ASP A 245 8.41 4.75 -8.61
N SER A 246 7.85 4.07 -7.61
CA SER A 246 8.53 3.78 -6.34
C SER A 246 9.62 2.71 -6.49
N GLY A 247 9.47 1.83 -7.49
CA GLY A 247 10.38 0.73 -7.73
C GLY A 247 10.09 -0.03 -9.03
N SER A 248 10.65 -1.23 -9.12
CA SER A 248 10.50 -2.12 -10.28
C SER A 248 10.40 -3.59 -9.89
N ILE A 249 9.97 -3.88 -8.66
CA ILE A 249 9.86 -5.26 -8.16
C ILE A 249 8.82 -6.04 -8.97
N LEU A 250 7.72 -5.40 -9.35
CA LEU A 250 6.69 -6.03 -10.16
C LEU A 250 6.97 -5.84 -11.65
N LEU A 251 7.37 -6.91 -12.33
CA LEU A 251 7.72 -6.87 -13.76
C LEU A 251 6.59 -6.24 -14.59
N GLY A 252 6.87 -5.06 -15.16
CA GLY A 252 5.94 -4.32 -16.00
C GLY A 252 4.82 -3.56 -15.26
N HIS A 253 4.74 -3.64 -13.93
CA HIS A 253 3.74 -2.96 -13.10
C HIS A 253 4.30 -1.86 -12.18
N GLY A 254 5.60 -1.56 -12.25
CA GLY A 254 6.24 -0.59 -11.35
C GLY A 254 6.62 -1.19 -10.00
N GLY A 255 6.57 -0.39 -8.96
CA GLY A 255 6.84 -0.84 -7.59
C GLY A 255 5.66 -1.55 -6.94
N LEU A 256 5.98 -2.32 -5.90
CA LEU A 256 4.95 -2.89 -5.02
C LEU A 256 4.27 -1.80 -4.19
N LEU A 257 5.03 -0.79 -3.76
CA LEU A 257 4.49 0.36 -3.04
C LEU A 257 3.46 1.13 -3.88
N ASP A 258 3.70 1.27 -5.22
CA ASP A 258 2.73 1.84 -6.16
C ASP A 258 1.41 1.06 -6.26
N ARG A 259 1.32 -0.16 -5.73
CA ARG A 259 0.11 -1.01 -5.69
C ARG A 259 -0.56 -1.02 -4.33
N LEU A 260 0.15 -0.57 -3.31
CA LEU A 260 -0.35 -0.49 -1.95
C LEU A 260 -0.81 0.93 -1.57
N ASP A 261 -0.55 1.91 -2.41
CA ASP A 261 -0.74 3.35 -2.15
C ASP A 261 -2.08 3.71 -1.52
N CYS A 262 -3.20 3.28 -2.11
CA CYS A 262 -4.53 3.45 -1.54
C CYS A 262 -4.80 2.47 -0.38
N LEU A 263 -4.31 1.23 -0.48
CA LEU A 263 -4.57 0.16 0.48
C LEU A 263 -3.96 0.45 1.86
N ILE A 264 -2.79 1.10 1.90
CA ILE A 264 -2.11 1.51 3.13
C ILE A 264 -3.02 2.38 4.01
N PHE A 265 -3.82 3.27 3.42
CA PHE A 265 -4.74 4.13 4.15
C PHE A 265 -6.10 3.47 4.42
N ILE A 266 -6.59 2.67 3.47
CA ILE A 266 -7.89 2.00 3.59
C ILE A 266 -7.86 0.95 4.71
N ALA A 267 -6.78 0.16 4.83
CA ALA A 267 -6.73 -0.94 5.78
C ALA A 267 -6.93 -0.50 7.24
N PRO A 268 -6.16 0.47 7.80
CA PRO A 268 -6.41 0.93 9.16
C PRO A 268 -7.78 1.59 9.32
N PHE A 269 -8.26 2.33 8.32
CA PHE A 269 -9.58 2.93 8.36
C PHE A 269 -10.69 1.88 8.50
N VAL A 270 -10.67 0.84 7.65
CA VAL A 270 -11.67 -0.23 7.68
C VAL A 270 -11.56 -1.03 8.97
N TYR A 271 -10.35 -1.32 9.46
CA TYR A 271 -10.14 -2.03 10.71
C TYR A 271 -10.77 -1.31 11.91
N TYR A 272 -10.46 -0.02 12.09
CA TYR A 272 -11.03 0.74 13.20
C TYR A 272 -12.52 1.01 13.02
N TYR A 273 -12.98 1.22 11.80
CA TYR A 273 -14.41 1.30 11.52
C TYR A 273 -15.15 0.02 11.93
N GLN A 274 -14.60 -1.14 11.58
CA GLN A 274 -15.15 -2.44 11.95
C GLN A 274 -15.27 -2.60 13.47
N ILE A 275 -14.19 -2.31 14.20
CA ILE A 275 -14.16 -2.49 15.66
C ILE A 275 -15.14 -1.57 16.39
N PHE A 276 -15.22 -0.31 15.98
CA PHE A 276 -15.98 0.69 16.73
C PHE A 276 -17.43 0.84 16.28
N LEU A 277 -17.75 0.51 15.05
CA LEU A 277 -19.04 0.85 14.44
C LEU A 277 -19.82 -0.34 13.87
N VAL A 278 -19.16 -1.43 13.48
CA VAL A 278 -19.82 -2.65 13.02
C VAL A 278 -19.93 -3.59 14.22
N LYS A 279 -21.13 -3.68 14.79
CA LYS A 279 -21.47 -4.59 15.92
C LYS A 279 -22.19 -5.82 15.39
#